data_1fab55899734e91362391ef8a5611da4
#
_entry.id   1fab55899734e91362391ef8a5611da4
#
_cell.length_a   1.000
_cell.length_b   1.000
_cell.length_c   1.000
_cell.angle_alpha   90.00
_cell.angle_beta   90.00
_cell.angle_gamma   90.00
#
_symmetry.space_group_name_H-M   'P 1'
#
loop_
_entity.id
_entity.type
_entity.pdbx_description
1 polymer ?
#
loop_
_entity_poly.entity_id
_entity_poly.type
_entity_poly.pdbx_seq_one_letter_code
_entity_poly.pdbx_strand_id
1 'polypeptide(L)'
;MRKKRRFVSLLLMLALLCSILPVSAMAAGKPYIRQVEAGKRLSMAVTSNGDLYGWGQCSSVALFNGKQGSNVPVKIMSDVKSVALSSTENQYPYTVENDGIIYGATPGHVIMIIKTNGDLYTWGDNVCYQLGKGYYEAEQEPYEPYLVMSNVVKAATNDHACAALTENGDLYFWGHNVAYPYGNSDGANKLYATPTVILSDVKDVELGSENVIALKNDGSVWMMGTNLYGVLARDEGLNSKLVDEMTKVMDGCKDIAVGDEFAMAVKTDGTLYGWGFNGFTVLGVEYDDMLYTGTPIVIATGVKSVDAGNHNAYFIKNDNSLWSLGNNLRGERGIGNDVGYEDPEGGVSFDYPNYPTQVDTNVHSVSGGVSHMFYLKNDGTMWGCGGPEGDYEGGSWLGRGDVWGENVYYYMDGVRYDTHSAYQLHATQCGLSYGTFAGQFGPIQEEVELVAGFSDIAANAYYRDAVEWAVDQGITTGTGDTTFSPDQDCTRAQIITFLWRAAGSPQTSTIAIIEDIDPSQFYFDAVTWAAEQGIVEDGEDFRPNDPCTRAMAVEFMWRAAGFQAISMDTGFTDVSASASYSTAVEWAVNYGITTGTSDTTFSPDTVCSRGQIVTFLYRASSENLL
;
A
#
# COMPACT_ATOMS: atom_id res chain seq x y z
N MET A 1 -39.75 2.49 -57.06
CA MET A 1 -39.60 3.11 -55.72
C MET A 1 -39.41 2.12 -54.56
N ARG A 2 -39.86 0.84 -54.66
CA ARG A 2 -39.65 -0.15 -53.51
C ARG A 2 -38.23 -0.70 -53.37
N LYS A 3 -37.37 -0.66 -54.37
CA LYS A 3 -35.97 -1.15 -54.24
C LYS A 3 -35.01 -0.14 -53.57
N LYS A 4 -35.28 1.17 -53.64
CA LYS A 4 -34.44 2.19 -53.00
C LYS A 4 -34.64 2.26 -51.46
N ARG A 5 -35.84 1.93 -50.96
CA ARG A 5 -36.10 1.91 -49.50
C ARG A 5 -35.43 0.74 -48.76
N ARG A 6 -35.22 -0.41 -49.42
CA ARG A 6 -34.52 -1.56 -48.81
C ARG A 6 -33.01 -1.34 -48.74
N PHE A 7 -32.41 -0.56 -49.65
CA PHE A 7 -30.97 -0.25 -49.60
C PHE A 7 -30.64 0.77 -48.52
N VAL A 8 -31.51 1.75 -48.27
CA VAL A 8 -31.32 2.74 -47.21
C VAL A 8 -31.50 2.11 -45.81
N SER A 9 -32.46 1.18 -45.65
CA SER A 9 -32.63 0.43 -44.39
C SER A 9 -31.47 -0.53 -44.11
N LEU A 10 -30.83 -1.10 -45.14
CA LEU A 10 -29.66 -1.97 -44.96
C LEU A 10 -28.41 -1.17 -44.64
N LEU A 11 -28.22 0.02 -45.18
CA LEU A 11 -27.12 0.93 -44.84
C LEU A 11 -27.28 1.53 -43.43
N LEU A 12 -28.51 1.84 -42.99
CA LEU A 12 -28.77 2.27 -41.61
C LEU A 12 -28.60 1.14 -40.60
N MET A 13 -28.95 -0.11 -40.93
CA MET A 13 -28.62 -1.26 -40.07
C MET A 13 -27.11 -1.58 -40.04
N LEU A 14 -26.38 -1.44 -41.13
CA LEU A 14 -24.94 -1.56 -41.12
C LEU A 14 -24.25 -0.42 -40.33
N ALA A 15 -24.76 0.80 -40.40
CA ALA A 15 -24.26 1.94 -39.64
C ALA A 15 -24.57 1.80 -38.14
N LEU A 16 -25.72 1.21 -37.75
CA LEU A 16 -26.02 0.87 -36.36
C LEU A 16 -25.24 -0.36 -35.82
N LEU A 17 -24.86 -1.29 -36.70
CA LEU A 17 -24.01 -2.42 -36.34
C LEU A 17 -22.52 -2.03 -36.23
N CYS A 18 -22.09 -0.96 -36.91
CA CYS A 18 -20.74 -0.41 -36.72
C CYS A 18 -20.60 0.51 -35.49
N SER A 19 -21.70 0.95 -34.86
CA SER A 19 -21.70 1.72 -33.63
C SER A 19 -21.80 0.86 -32.34
N ILE A 20 -21.87 -0.48 -32.50
CA ILE A 20 -21.75 -1.46 -31.41
C ILE A 20 -20.49 -2.32 -31.62
N LEU A 21 -19.46 -1.77 -32.20
CA LEU A 21 -18.13 -2.30 -31.95
C LEU A 21 -17.78 -1.84 -30.52
N PRO A 22 -17.41 -2.77 -29.64
CA PRO A 22 -16.90 -2.34 -28.33
C PRO A 22 -15.78 -1.34 -28.62
N VAL A 23 -15.85 -0.20 -27.93
CA VAL A 23 -14.74 0.74 -27.83
C VAL A 23 -13.48 -0.09 -27.77
N SER A 24 -12.60 0.10 -28.74
CA SER A 24 -11.36 -0.60 -28.96
C SER A 24 -10.86 -1.18 -27.64
N ALA A 25 -10.78 -2.52 -27.57
CA ALA A 25 -9.77 -3.11 -26.71
C ALA A 25 -8.45 -2.46 -27.17
N MET A 26 -8.02 -1.39 -26.52
CA MET A 26 -6.62 -1.02 -26.51
C MET A 26 -5.92 -2.34 -26.25
N ALA A 27 -5.00 -2.74 -27.10
CA ALA A 27 -4.30 -3.99 -26.94
C ALA A 27 -3.82 -4.01 -25.50
N ALA A 28 -4.50 -4.80 -24.65
CA ALA A 28 -4.18 -4.87 -23.24
C ALA A 28 -2.70 -5.18 -23.20
N GLY A 29 -1.91 -4.32 -22.58
CA GLY A 29 -0.48 -4.52 -22.43
C GLY A 29 -0.28 -5.91 -21.82
N LYS A 30 0.90 -6.50 -21.98
CA LYS A 30 1.18 -7.77 -21.29
C LYS A 30 0.91 -7.59 -19.80
N PRO A 31 0.31 -8.58 -19.10
CA PRO A 31 0.20 -8.52 -17.66
C PRO A 31 1.60 -8.33 -17.05
N TYR A 32 1.69 -7.66 -15.91
CA TYR A 32 2.93 -7.53 -15.15
C TYR A 32 2.81 -8.27 -13.82
N ILE A 33 3.94 -8.55 -13.17
CA ILE A 33 3.99 -9.12 -11.83
C ILE A 33 3.73 -7.98 -10.85
N ARG A 34 2.60 -8.02 -10.14
CA ARG A 34 2.17 -6.98 -9.20
C ARG A 34 2.86 -7.14 -7.85
N GLN A 35 2.96 -8.38 -7.37
CA GLN A 35 3.46 -8.71 -6.04
C GLN A 35 4.27 -10.00 -6.11
N VAL A 36 5.33 -10.09 -5.34
CA VAL A 36 6.02 -11.33 -5.00
C VAL A 36 6.15 -11.40 -3.49
N GLU A 37 5.95 -12.59 -2.94
CA GLU A 37 6.11 -12.89 -1.52
C GLU A 37 7.10 -14.03 -1.34
N ALA A 38 8.10 -13.80 -0.49
CA ALA A 38 9.07 -14.78 -0.04
C ALA A 38 8.69 -15.28 1.35
N GLY A 39 8.27 -16.52 1.47
CA GLY A 39 7.94 -17.14 2.75
C GLY A 39 9.08 -18.00 3.31
N LYS A 40 8.74 -18.93 4.23
CA LYS A 40 9.68 -19.85 4.84
C LYS A 40 10.28 -20.86 3.86
N ARG A 41 9.46 -21.56 3.09
CA ARG A 41 9.84 -22.55 2.05
C ARG A 41 8.96 -22.43 0.81
N LEU A 42 8.06 -21.51 0.81
CA LEU A 42 7.05 -21.26 -0.21
C LEU A 42 7.24 -19.84 -0.74
N SER A 43 7.09 -19.68 -2.02
CA SER A 43 7.13 -18.39 -2.68
C SER A 43 5.89 -18.23 -3.55
N MET A 44 5.32 -17.05 -3.58
CA MET A 44 4.14 -16.75 -4.38
C MET A 44 4.27 -15.44 -5.13
N ALA A 45 3.55 -15.32 -6.24
CA ALA A 45 3.45 -14.07 -6.99
C ALA A 45 2.04 -13.86 -7.52
N VAL A 46 1.59 -12.62 -7.48
CA VAL A 46 0.31 -12.17 -8.04
C VAL A 46 0.57 -11.29 -9.25
N THR A 47 -0.14 -11.55 -10.32
CA THR A 47 -0.06 -10.77 -11.56
C THR A 47 -1.15 -9.71 -11.62
N SER A 48 -0.96 -8.69 -12.46
CA SER A 48 -1.91 -7.58 -12.61
C SER A 48 -3.30 -8.00 -13.10
N ASN A 49 -3.41 -9.16 -13.76
CA ASN A 49 -4.69 -9.75 -14.15
C ASN A 49 -5.30 -10.67 -13.07
N GLY A 50 -4.72 -10.69 -11.87
CA GLY A 50 -5.26 -11.41 -10.71
C GLY A 50 -4.91 -12.89 -10.66
N ASP A 51 -3.95 -13.38 -11.45
CA ASP A 51 -3.48 -14.76 -11.36
C ASP A 51 -2.45 -14.92 -10.25
N LEU A 52 -2.69 -15.89 -9.34
CA LEU A 52 -1.77 -16.29 -8.28
C LEU A 52 -0.95 -17.50 -8.74
N TYR A 53 0.36 -17.36 -8.66
CA TYR A 53 1.33 -18.43 -8.87
C TYR A 53 2.06 -18.76 -7.57
N GLY A 54 2.47 -20.04 -7.41
CA GLY A 54 3.28 -20.49 -6.29
C GLY A 54 4.36 -21.47 -6.73
N TRP A 55 5.44 -21.57 -5.96
CA TRP A 55 6.54 -22.54 -6.09
C TRP A 55 7.26 -22.72 -4.75
N GLY A 56 8.14 -23.70 -4.66
CA GLY A 56 8.78 -24.10 -3.41
C GLY A 56 8.09 -25.28 -2.76
N GLN A 57 8.08 -25.34 -1.43
CA GLN A 57 7.50 -26.43 -0.65
C GLN A 57 6.45 -25.91 0.32
N CYS A 58 5.36 -26.64 0.43
CA CYS A 58 4.31 -26.41 1.40
C CYS A 58 3.89 -27.75 2.00
N SER A 59 4.34 -28.05 3.22
CA SER A 59 4.03 -29.31 3.90
C SER A 59 2.59 -29.40 4.35
N SER A 60 1.96 -28.26 4.60
CA SER A 60 0.62 -28.16 5.17
C SER A 60 -0.49 -28.34 4.15
N VAL A 61 -0.25 -28.08 2.86
CA VAL A 61 -1.28 -28.15 1.82
C VAL A 61 -0.72 -28.65 0.49
N ALA A 62 -1.52 -29.38 -0.26
CA ALA A 62 -1.17 -29.92 -1.57
C ALA A 62 -1.47 -28.88 -2.69
N LEU A 63 -0.77 -27.74 -2.66
CA LEU A 63 -0.99 -26.59 -3.54
C LEU A 63 -0.77 -26.88 -5.04
N PHE A 64 0.19 -27.75 -5.35
CA PHE A 64 0.73 -27.90 -6.70
C PHE A 64 0.09 -29.09 -7.43
N ASN A 65 -1.20 -28.96 -7.80
CA ASN A 65 -1.94 -30.04 -8.45
C ASN A 65 -1.93 -31.36 -7.64
N GLY A 66 -2.15 -31.25 -6.32
CA GLY A 66 -2.12 -32.40 -5.40
C GLY A 66 -0.73 -32.78 -4.91
N LYS A 67 0.31 -31.93 -5.12
CA LYS A 67 1.67 -32.11 -4.61
C LYS A 67 2.02 -31.07 -3.55
N GLN A 68 2.94 -31.42 -2.67
CA GLN A 68 3.44 -30.53 -1.62
C GLN A 68 4.60 -29.61 -2.06
N GLY A 69 5.04 -29.68 -3.30
CA GLY A 69 6.13 -28.85 -3.80
C GLY A 69 6.19 -28.74 -5.31
N SER A 70 6.79 -27.65 -5.78
CA SER A 70 7.15 -27.40 -7.17
C SER A 70 8.41 -26.55 -7.24
N ASN A 71 9.35 -26.92 -8.12
CA ASN A 71 10.55 -26.12 -8.39
C ASN A 71 10.38 -25.09 -9.51
N VAL A 72 9.17 -24.95 -10.04
CA VAL A 72 8.79 -23.94 -11.04
C VAL A 72 7.45 -23.34 -10.66
N PRO A 73 7.16 -22.07 -11.06
CA PRO A 73 5.88 -21.46 -10.81
C PRO A 73 4.71 -22.28 -11.36
N VAL A 74 3.70 -22.51 -10.54
CA VAL A 74 2.44 -23.17 -10.90
C VAL A 74 1.30 -22.22 -10.61
N LYS A 75 0.38 -22.03 -11.55
CA LYS A 75 -0.82 -21.22 -11.32
C LYS A 75 -1.75 -21.93 -10.34
N ILE A 76 -2.08 -21.27 -9.25
CA ILE A 76 -2.90 -21.78 -8.15
C ILE A 76 -4.37 -21.40 -8.35
N MET A 77 -4.65 -20.12 -8.54
CA MET A 77 -6.01 -19.59 -8.72
C MET A 77 -6.01 -18.25 -9.45
N SER A 78 -7.20 -17.71 -9.69
CA SER A 78 -7.43 -16.38 -10.28
C SER A 78 -8.24 -15.49 -9.34
N ASP A 79 -8.44 -14.23 -9.75
CA ASP A 79 -9.19 -13.21 -9.01
C ASP A 79 -8.54 -12.87 -7.65
N VAL A 80 -7.21 -12.90 -7.60
CA VAL A 80 -6.42 -12.54 -6.41
C VAL A 80 -5.94 -11.11 -6.52
N LYS A 81 -6.17 -10.32 -5.45
CA LYS A 81 -5.63 -8.97 -5.28
C LYS A 81 -4.24 -9.01 -4.67
N SER A 82 -4.06 -9.76 -3.59
CA SER A 82 -2.77 -9.91 -2.90
C SER A 82 -2.70 -11.21 -2.10
N VAL A 83 -1.48 -11.58 -1.71
CA VAL A 83 -1.18 -12.74 -0.89
C VAL A 83 -0.22 -12.33 0.23
N ALA A 84 -0.29 -12.98 1.39
CA ALA A 84 0.70 -12.85 2.44
C ALA A 84 1.16 -14.24 2.90
N LEU A 85 2.46 -14.35 3.15
CA LEU A 85 3.15 -15.54 3.63
C LEU A 85 3.94 -15.20 4.89
N SER A 86 4.18 -16.19 5.76
CA SER A 86 5.14 -16.03 6.87
C SER A 86 6.55 -15.88 6.33
N SER A 87 7.22 -14.78 6.68
CA SER A 87 8.62 -14.46 6.38
C SER A 87 9.57 -14.75 7.55
N THR A 88 9.06 -15.29 8.65
CA THR A 88 9.81 -15.58 9.87
C THR A 88 9.81 -17.08 10.17
N GLU A 89 10.84 -17.57 10.86
CA GLU A 89 10.93 -18.94 11.30
C GLU A 89 10.91 -19.00 12.82
N ASN A 90 9.89 -19.63 13.38
CA ASN A 90 9.93 -20.00 14.79
C ASN A 90 10.36 -21.47 14.90
N GLN A 91 11.52 -21.69 15.52
CA GLN A 91 12.13 -23.03 15.62
C GLN A 91 11.61 -23.84 16.81
N TYR A 92 10.80 -23.24 17.69
CA TYR A 92 10.37 -23.88 18.93
C TYR A 92 8.95 -24.40 18.85
N PRO A 93 8.69 -25.65 19.31
CA PRO A 93 7.34 -26.15 19.45
C PRO A 93 6.58 -25.37 20.52
N TYR A 94 5.42 -24.86 20.16
CA TYR A 94 4.51 -24.22 21.11
C TYR A 94 3.78 -25.26 21.95
N THR A 95 3.53 -24.93 23.21
CA THR A 95 2.58 -25.67 24.03
C THR A 95 1.21 -24.99 23.92
N VAL A 96 0.27 -25.64 23.26
CA VAL A 96 -1.14 -25.21 23.25
C VAL A 96 -1.87 -26.02 24.30
N GLU A 97 -2.46 -25.35 25.28
CA GLU A 97 -3.35 -26.00 26.25
C GLU A 97 -4.79 -25.93 25.72
N ASN A 98 -5.33 -27.08 25.33
CA ASN A 98 -6.73 -27.21 24.97
C ASN A 98 -7.36 -28.27 25.87
N ASP A 99 -8.46 -27.92 26.56
CA ASP A 99 -9.18 -28.79 27.50
C ASP A 99 -8.27 -29.45 28.58
N GLY A 100 -7.23 -28.76 29.04
CA GLY A 100 -6.26 -29.26 30.02
C GLY A 100 -5.21 -30.21 29.46
N ILE A 101 -5.09 -30.34 28.14
CA ILE A 101 -4.07 -31.15 27.45
C ILE A 101 -3.06 -30.22 26.79
N ILE A 102 -1.78 -30.42 27.09
CA ILE A 102 -0.66 -29.68 26.50
C ILE A 102 -0.22 -30.40 25.25
N TYR A 103 -0.35 -29.77 24.10
CA TYR A 103 0.14 -30.29 22.82
C TYR A 103 1.44 -29.53 22.44
N GLY A 104 2.49 -30.27 22.10
CA GLY A 104 3.64 -29.68 21.40
C GLY A 104 3.27 -29.54 19.93
N ALA A 105 2.96 -28.34 19.48
CA ALA A 105 2.64 -28.08 18.09
C ALA A 105 3.81 -27.34 17.43
N THR A 106 4.24 -27.83 16.28
CA THR A 106 5.10 -27.06 15.36
C THR A 106 4.18 -26.50 14.29
N PRO A 107 3.88 -25.19 14.32
CA PRO A 107 2.97 -24.60 13.31
C PRO A 107 3.58 -24.75 11.91
N GLY A 108 2.73 -25.07 10.97
CA GLY A 108 3.09 -25.10 9.57
C GLY A 108 2.71 -23.78 8.88
N HIS A 109 2.76 -23.83 7.55
CA HIS A 109 2.50 -22.65 6.74
C HIS A 109 1.03 -22.19 6.82
N VAL A 110 0.85 -20.88 6.94
CA VAL A 110 -0.41 -20.20 6.69
C VAL A 110 -0.26 -19.31 5.46
N ILE A 111 -1.23 -19.38 4.59
CA ILE A 111 -1.33 -18.56 3.38
C ILE A 111 -2.58 -17.69 3.54
N MET A 112 -2.44 -16.38 3.43
CA MET A 112 -3.56 -15.45 3.42
C MET A 112 -3.74 -14.90 2.00
N ILE A 113 -4.97 -14.97 1.48
CA ILE A 113 -5.29 -14.60 0.10
C ILE A 113 -6.42 -13.58 0.14
N ILE A 114 -6.17 -12.38 -0.36
CA ILE A 114 -7.20 -11.36 -0.57
C ILE A 114 -7.66 -11.43 -2.02
N LYS A 115 -8.94 -11.64 -2.23
CA LYS A 115 -9.57 -11.61 -3.54
C LYS A 115 -9.78 -10.19 -4.04
N THR A 116 -9.99 -10.03 -5.34
CA THR A 116 -10.25 -8.71 -5.96
C THR A 116 -11.51 -8.01 -5.43
N ASN A 117 -12.45 -8.77 -4.84
CA ASN A 117 -13.65 -8.24 -4.17
C ASN A 117 -13.45 -7.90 -2.68
N GLY A 118 -12.22 -8.00 -2.17
CA GLY A 118 -11.90 -7.73 -0.77
C GLY A 118 -12.16 -8.87 0.21
N ASP A 119 -12.56 -10.05 -0.26
CA ASP A 119 -12.71 -11.23 0.60
C ASP A 119 -11.35 -11.82 0.96
N LEU A 120 -11.12 -12.02 2.27
CA LEU A 120 -9.93 -12.66 2.81
C LEU A 120 -10.17 -14.14 3.05
N TYR A 121 -9.29 -14.94 2.49
CA TYR A 121 -9.22 -16.38 2.73
C TYR A 121 -7.92 -16.74 3.46
N THR A 122 -8.00 -17.69 4.39
CA THR A 122 -6.84 -18.35 5.01
C THR A 122 -6.75 -19.79 4.56
N TRP A 123 -5.52 -20.29 4.41
CA TRP A 123 -5.26 -21.65 3.93
C TRP A 123 -4.00 -22.20 4.59
N GLY A 124 -4.03 -23.42 5.11
CA GLY A 124 -2.89 -24.06 5.77
C GLY A 124 -3.21 -24.64 7.14
N ASP A 125 -2.26 -24.57 8.05
CA ASP A 125 -2.38 -25.12 9.41
C ASP A 125 -3.29 -24.29 10.32
N ASN A 126 -3.91 -24.97 11.30
CA ASN A 126 -4.80 -24.35 12.28
C ASN A 126 -4.49 -24.78 13.73
N VAL A 127 -3.28 -25.23 13.99
CA VAL A 127 -2.85 -25.69 15.34
C VAL A 127 -2.78 -24.55 16.36
N CYS A 128 -2.68 -23.31 15.90
CA CYS A 128 -2.69 -22.08 16.71
C CYS A 128 -3.90 -21.18 16.43
N TYR A 129 -4.98 -21.72 15.85
CA TYR A 129 -6.20 -20.98 15.43
C TYR A 129 -5.94 -19.95 14.30
N GLN A 130 -4.84 -20.12 13.54
CA GLN A 130 -4.40 -19.18 12.50
C GLN A 130 -5.41 -19.04 11.37
N LEU A 131 -6.29 -20.03 11.14
CA LEU A 131 -7.33 -19.93 10.12
C LEU A 131 -8.52 -19.08 10.55
N GLY A 132 -8.59 -18.63 11.82
CA GLY A 132 -9.66 -17.75 12.30
C GLY A 132 -11.03 -18.43 12.43
N LYS A 133 -11.09 -19.76 12.42
CA LYS A 133 -12.31 -20.56 12.46
C LYS A 133 -13.03 -20.60 13.80
N GLY A 134 -12.36 -20.16 14.89
CA GLY A 134 -12.90 -20.22 16.25
C GLY A 134 -12.73 -21.57 16.95
N TYR A 135 -12.14 -22.56 16.30
CA TYR A 135 -11.88 -23.88 16.84
C TYR A 135 -10.54 -24.43 16.36
N TYR A 136 -9.98 -25.36 17.14
CA TYR A 136 -8.73 -26.06 16.88
C TYR A 136 -8.96 -27.25 15.94
N GLU A 137 -8.05 -27.44 14.98
CA GLU A 137 -8.00 -28.64 14.11
C GLU A 137 -6.61 -29.26 14.20
N ALA A 138 -6.50 -30.46 14.81
CA ALA A 138 -5.24 -31.20 14.90
C ALA A 138 -4.98 -32.11 13.71
N GLU A 139 -6.04 -32.57 13.03
CA GLU A 139 -5.96 -33.46 11.87
C GLU A 139 -6.53 -32.73 10.66
N GLN A 140 -5.73 -32.68 9.63
CA GLN A 140 -5.98 -31.88 8.44
C GLN A 140 -6.60 -32.74 7.35
N GLU A 141 -7.82 -32.38 6.91
CA GLU A 141 -8.46 -32.96 5.72
C GLU A 141 -9.11 -31.86 4.85
N PRO A 142 -9.35 -32.12 3.57
CA PRO A 142 -8.53 -31.50 2.53
C PRO A 142 -8.77 -29.98 2.49
N TYR A 143 -7.75 -29.34 2.53
CA TYR A 143 -7.32 -27.97 2.56
C TYR A 143 -7.97 -27.08 1.49
N GLU A 144 -9.23 -26.72 1.69
CA GLU A 144 -9.88 -25.66 0.93
C GLU A 144 -9.64 -24.33 1.63
N PRO A 145 -9.37 -23.24 0.88
CA PRO A 145 -9.27 -21.91 1.47
C PRO A 145 -10.54 -21.55 2.27
N TYR A 146 -10.38 -21.12 3.52
CA TYR A 146 -11.47 -20.74 4.40
C TYR A 146 -11.71 -19.23 4.34
N LEU A 147 -12.95 -18.80 4.00
CA LEU A 147 -13.36 -17.40 4.03
C LEU A 147 -13.46 -16.90 5.48
N VAL A 148 -12.60 -15.94 5.83
CA VAL A 148 -12.52 -15.36 7.19
C VAL A 148 -13.39 -14.12 7.33
N MET A 149 -13.21 -13.15 6.43
CA MET A 149 -13.89 -11.86 6.47
C MET A 149 -13.82 -11.15 5.11
N SER A 150 -14.57 -10.06 4.96
CA SER A 150 -14.63 -9.24 3.75
C SER A 150 -14.12 -7.81 4.01
N ASN A 151 -14.00 -7.01 2.94
CA ASN A 151 -13.51 -5.62 2.96
C ASN A 151 -12.06 -5.49 3.46
N VAL A 152 -11.21 -6.49 3.17
CA VAL A 152 -9.81 -6.50 3.57
C VAL A 152 -8.95 -5.87 2.47
N VAL A 153 -8.03 -4.99 2.87
CA VAL A 153 -7.09 -4.30 1.97
C VAL A 153 -5.67 -4.82 2.10
N LYS A 154 -5.25 -5.22 3.30
CA LYS A 154 -3.94 -5.83 3.58
C LYS A 154 -4.07 -6.96 4.59
N ALA A 155 -3.24 -7.97 4.45
CA ALA A 155 -3.10 -9.08 5.39
C ALA A 155 -1.63 -9.31 5.70
N ALA A 156 -1.34 -9.79 6.91
CA ALA A 156 -0.01 -10.20 7.34
C ALA A 156 -0.12 -11.45 8.22
N THR A 157 0.88 -12.32 8.17
CA THR A 157 0.90 -13.56 8.94
C THR A 157 2.32 -13.96 9.33
N ASN A 158 2.41 -14.63 10.46
CA ASN A 158 3.57 -15.43 10.84
C ASN A 158 3.15 -16.89 11.05
N ASP A 159 4.00 -17.73 11.64
CA ASP A 159 3.71 -19.16 11.79
C ASP A 159 2.51 -19.45 12.72
N HIS A 160 2.06 -18.52 13.56
CA HIS A 160 1.08 -18.78 14.62
C HIS A 160 -0.03 -17.72 14.77
N ALA A 161 0.06 -16.62 14.06
CA ALA A 161 -0.91 -15.54 14.11
C ALA A 161 -1.13 -14.89 12.74
N CYS A 162 -2.26 -14.24 12.61
CA CYS A 162 -2.67 -13.51 11.43
C CYS A 162 -3.22 -12.14 11.79
N ALA A 163 -3.05 -11.19 10.91
CA ALA A 163 -3.67 -9.87 10.99
C ALA A 163 -4.30 -9.48 9.65
N ALA A 164 -5.37 -8.71 9.71
CA ALA A 164 -6.05 -8.16 8.54
C ALA A 164 -6.45 -6.71 8.77
N LEU A 165 -6.14 -5.87 7.81
CA LEU A 165 -6.53 -4.48 7.75
C LEU A 165 -7.71 -4.33 6.81
N THR A 166 -8.78 -3.68 7.27
CA THR A 166 -9.97 -3.40 6.47
C THR A 166 -9.94 -2.01 5.84
N GLU A 167 -10.78 -1.76 4.85
CA GLU A 167 -10.88 -0.47 4.13
C GLU A 167 -11.15 0.73 5.06
N ASN A 168 -11.87 0.51 6.18
CA ASN A 168 -12.14 1.55 7.16
C ASN A 168 -11.02 1.77 8.18
N GLY A 169 -9.88 1.10 8.02
CA GLY A 169 -8.71 1.26 8.88
C GLY A 169 -8.75 0.46 10.18
N ASP A 170 -9.66 -0.49 10.35
CA ASP A 170 -9.66 -1.38 11.51
C ASP A 170 -8.69 -2.54 11.30
N LEU A 171 -7.78 -2.72 12.26
CA LEU A 171 -6.83 -3.81 12.32
C LEU A 171 -7.38 -4.95 13.18
N TYR A 172 -7.60 -6.09 12.54
CA TYR A 172 -7.98 -7.35 13.18
C TYR A 172 -6.75 -8.22 13.40
N PHE A 173 -6.75 -8.96 14.50
CA PHE A 173 -5.73 -9.94 14.87
C PHE A 173 -6.38 -11.22 15.37
N TRP A 174 -5.80 -12.40 15.05
CA TRP A 174 -6.19 -13.70 15.57
C TRP A 174 -5.05 -14.70 15.52
N GLY A 175 -5.22 -15.84 16.20
CA GLY A 175 -4.16 -16.80 16.43
C GLY A 175 -3.58 -16.65 17.83
N HIS A 176 -2.35 -17.04 17.98
CA HIS A 176 -1.68 -17.09 19.28
C HIS A 176 -0.69 -15.92 19.43
N ASN A 177 -0.96 -15.02 20.39
CA ASN A 177 0.00 -14.00 20.78
C ASN A 177 0.91 -14.62 21.85
N VAL A 178 2.13 -15.01 21.47
CA VAL A 178 3.04 -15.85 22.25
C VAL A 178 4.11 -15.01 22.92
N ALA A 179 4.41 -15.31 24.19
CA ALA A 179 5.68 -14.94 24.82
C ALA A 179 6.64 -16.13 24.73
N TYR A 180 7.89 -15.83 24.39
CA TYR A 180 8.97 -16.80 24.20
C TYR A 180 9.09 -17.82 25.36
N PRO A 181 9.42 -19.11 25.10
CA PRO A 181 9.40 -20.18 26.11
C PRO A 181 10.42 -20.04 27.25
N TYR A 182 11.33 -19.08 27.19
CA TYR A 182 12.31 -18.83 28.26
C TYR A 182 11.90 -17.80 29.31
N GLY A 183 10.81 -17.09 29.10
CA GLY A 183 10.32 -16.07 30.05
C GLY A 183 9.21 -16.62 30.92
N ASN A 184 9.44 -16.59 32.21
CA ASN A 184 8.54 -16.84 33.31
C ASN A 184 7.07 -17.09 32.97
N SER A 185 6.60 -18.24 33.38
CA SER A 185 5.25 -18.77 33.43
C SER A 185 4.17 -17.86 34.08
N ASP A 186 4.21 -16.58 33.87
CA ASP A 186 3.22 -15.66 34.45
C ASP A 186 1.89 -15.64 33.66
N GLY A 187 1.67 -16.65 32.78
CA GLY A 187 0.37 -16.93 32.19
C GLY A 187 -0.11 -15.93 31.13
N ALA A 188 0.82 -15.23 30.47
CA ALA A 188 0.48 -14.13 29.57
C ALA A 188 0.28 -14.52 28.09
N ASN A 189 0.15 -15.80 27.77
CA ASN A 189 -0.23 -16.20 26.41
C ASN A 189 -1.70 -15.87 26.17
N LYS A 190 -1.97 -15.01 25.20
CA LYS A 190 -3.34 -14.63 24.85
C LYS A 190 -3.72 -15.24 23.49
N LEU A 191 -4.75 -16.07 23.50
CA LEU A 191 -5.30 -16.69 22.31
C LEU A 191 -6.47 -15.87 21.80
N TYR A 192 -6.44 -15.57 20.50
CA TYR A 192 -7.57 -14.98 19.77
C TYR A 192 -8.08 -16.00 18.77
N ALA A 193 -9.10 -16.75 19.13
CA ALA A 193 -9.63 -17.84 18.31
C ALA A 193 -10.30 -17.35 17.01
N THR A 194 -10.76 -16.10 16.99
CA THR A 194 -11.41 -15.44 15.86
C THR A 194 -10.87 -14.03 15.66
N PRO A 195 -11.00 -13.46 14.44
CA PRO A 195 -10.60 -12.07 14.19
C PRO A 195 -11.17 -11.08 15.20
N THR A 196 -10.29 -10.36 15.88
CA THR A 196 -10.62 -9.39 16.93
C THR A 196 -9.95 -8.06 16.63
N VAL A 197 -10.68 -6.94 16.69
CA VAL A 197 -10.12 -5.60 16.46
C VAL A 197 -9.16 -5.26 17.59
N ILE A 198 -7.93 -4.89 17.26
CA ILE A 198 -6.87 -4.50 18.20
C ILE A 198 -6.45 -3.04 18.08
N LEU A 199 -6.68 -2.41 16.93
CA LEU A 199 -6.35 -1.01 16.67
C LEU A 199 -7.24 -0.48 15.56
N SER A 200 -7.52 0.84 15.56
CA SER A 200 -8.24 1.52 14.47
C SER A 200 -7.41 2.67 13.88
N ASP A 201 -7.84 3.17 12.71
CA ASP A 201 -7.15 4.22 11.96
C ASP A 201 -5.76 3.77 11.48
N VAL A 202 -5.65 2.49 11.12
CA VAL A 202 -4.41 1.86 10.65
C VAL A 202 -4.32 1.96 9.13
N LYS A 203 -3.12 2.23 8.65
CA LYS A 203 -2.75 2.30 7.24
C LYS A 203 -1.97 1.08 6.78
N ASP A 204 -1.14 0.51 7.67
CA ASP A 204 -0.26 -0.60 7.35
C ASP A 204 -0.01 -1.51 8.55
N VAL A 205 0.29 -2.81 8.29
CA VAL A 205 0.55 -3.82 9.32
C VAL A 205 1.51 -4.87 8.82
N GLU A 206 2.44 -5.31 9.69
CA GLU A 206 3.28 -6.47 9.48
C GLU A 206 3.43 -7.30 10.76
N LEU A 207 3.77 -8.58 10.59
CA LEU A 207 4.01 -9.53 11.67
C LEU A 207 5.44 -10.07 11.61
N GLY A 208 6.20 -9.83 12.69
CA GLY A 208 7.45 -10.54 12.98
C GLY A 208 7.19 -11.87 13.69
N SER A 209 8.24 -12.54 14.16
CA SER A 209 8.11 -13.84 14.83
C SER A 209 7.19 -13.80 16.05
N GLU A 210 7.27 -12.76 16.86
CA GLU A 210 6.51 -12.61 18.11
C GLU A 210 5.90 -11.21 18.28
N ASN A 211 5.83 -10.43 17.21
CA ASN A 211 5.47 -9.03 17.28
C ASN A 211 4.53 -8.63 16.16
N VAL A 212 3.65 -7.70 16.48
CA VAL A 212 2.83 -6.96 15.51
C VAL A 212 3.32 -5.53 15.46
N ILE A 213 3.59 -5.02 14.26
CA ILE A 213 3.86 -3.60 14.02
C ILE A 213 2.76 -3.02 13.14
N ALA A 214 2.26 -1.85 13.49
CA ALA A 214 1.21 -1.15 12.74
C ALA A 214 1.56 0.32 12.54
N LEU A 215 1.29 0.82 11.35
CA LEU A 215 1.42 2.23 10.98
C LEU A 215 0.02 2.83 10.86
N LYS A 216 -0.25 3.91 11.58
CA LYS A 216 -1.52 4.65 11.50
C LYS A 216 -1.48 5.72 10.40
N ASN A 217 -2.66 6.21 10.00
CA ASN A 217 -2.80 7.27 9.02
C ASN A 217 -2.12 8.59 9.43
N ASP A 218 -2.01 8.85 10.74
CA ASP A 218 -1.29 10.01 11.29
C ASP A 218 0.24 9.86 11.26
N GLY A 219 0.76 8.73 10.75
CA GLY A 219 2.18 8.40 10.70
C GLY A 219 2.75 7.88 12.03
N SER A 220 1.93 7.60 13.03
CA SER A 220 2.41 6.97 14.27
C SER A 220 2.56 5.45 14.10
N VAL A 221 3.65 4.90 14.64
CA VAL A 221 3.96 3.47 14.67
C VAL A 221 3.57 2.89 16.03
N TRP A 222 2.87 1.78 16.00
CA TRP A 222 2.38 1.06 17.18
C TRP A 222 2.82 -0.39 17.13
N MET A 223 3.13 -0.97 18.31
CA MET A 223 3.57 -2.36 18.42
C MET A 223 2.96 -3.06 19.62
N MET A 224 2.81 -4.38 19.52
CA MET A 224 2.54 -5.30 20.61
C MET A 224 3.32 -6.61 20.40
N GLY A 225 3.38 -7.44 21.42
CA GLY A 225 4.09 -8.72 21.40
C GLY A 225 5.17 -8.80 22.47
N THR A 226 6.21 -9.58 22.21
CA THR A 226 7.32 -9.77 23.15
C THR A 226 8.36 -8.65 23.02
N ASN A 227 8.84 -8.13 24.15
CA ASN A 227 9.91 -7.11 24.17
C ASN A 227 11.31 -7.71 24.39
N LEU A 228 11.56 -8.90 23.85
CA LEU A 228 12.91 -9.45 23.89
C LEU A 228 13.83 -8.55 23.04
N TYR A 229 15.04 -8.28 23.54
CA TYR A 229 16.02 -7.39 22.90
C TYR A 229 15.54 -5.95 22.60
N GLY A 230 14.45 -5.50 23.23
CA GLY A 230 13.97 -4.11 23.03
C GLY A 230 13.22 -3.88 21.74
N VAL A 231 12.69 -4.92 21.07
CA VAL A 231 11.99 -4.80 19.78
C VAL A 231 10.74 -3.93 19.85
N LEU A 232 10.13 -3.75 21.02
CA LEU A 232 9.01 -2.80 21.20
C LEU A 232 9.50 -1.35 21.48
N ALA A 233 10.74 -1.03 21.12
CA ALA A 233 11.41 0.25 21.38
C ALA A 233 11.42 0.66 22.86
N ARG A 234 11.64 -0.31 23.75
CA ARG A 234 11.75 -0.12 25.20
C ARG A 234 13.03 -0.74 25.69
N ASP A 235 13.84 0.03 26.39
CA ASP A 235 15.10 -0.43 26.96
C ASP A 235 14.87 -1.04 28.35
N GLU A 236 14.11 -2.13 28.41
CA GLU A 236 13.78 -2.87 29.66
C GLU A 236 14.71 -4.08 29.91
N GLY A 237 15.79 -4.20 29.13
CA GLY A 237 16.73 -5.31 29.17
C GLY A 237 16.22 -6.59 28.50
N LEU A 238 16.85 -7.74 28.80
CA LEU A 238 16.51 -9.05 28.21
C LEU A 238 15.23 -9.69 28.80
N ASN A 239 14.30 -8.90 29.30
CA ASN A 239 13.05 -9.42 29.86
C ASN A 239 12.02 -9.62 28.76
N SER A 240 11.69 -10.87 28.49
CA SER A 240 10.64 -11.29 27.54
C SER A 240 9.22 -11.05 28.08
N LYS A 241 8.91 -9.82 28.50
CA LYS A 241 7.56 -9.50 28.96
C LYS A 241 6.65 -9.31 27.76
N LEU A 242 5.58 -10.08 27.71
CA LEU A 242 4.53 -9.89 26.72
C LEU A 242 3.78 -8.56 26.98
N VAL A 243 3.64 -7.76 25.93
CA VAL A 243 2.78 -6.58 25.87
C VAL A 243 1.60 -6.94 24.96
N ASP A 244 0.43 -7.15 25.56
CA ASP A 244 -0.76 -7.66 24.90
C ASP A 244 -1.70 -6.58 24.36
N GLU A 245 -1.29 -5.32 24.45
CA GLU A 245 -1.99 -4.17 23.90
C GLU A 245 -1.07 -3.35 23.00
N MET A 246 -1.62 -2.83 21.91
CA MET A 246 -0.88 -1.96 20.99
C MET A 246 -0.40 -0.70 21.71
N THR A 247 0.90 -0.43 21.66
CA THR A 247 1.55 0.73 22.29
C THR A 247 2.32 1.54 21.27
N LYS A 248 2.25 2.86 21.38
CA LYS A 248 2.92 3.78 20.46
C LYS A 248 4.44 3.77 20.67
N VAL A 249 5.17 3.65 19.57
CA VAL A 249 6.63 3.58 19.51
C VAL A 249 7.24 4.86 18.93
N MET A 250 6.72 5.33 17.82
CA MET A 250 7.34 6.42 17.04
C MET A 250 6.28 7.24 16.29
N ASP A 251 6.62 8.46 15.90
CA ASP A 251 5.78 9.35 15.08
C ASP A 251 6.42 9.70 13.75
N GLY A 252 5.61 10.19 12.81
CA GLY A 252 6.06 10.79 11.54
C GLY A 252 6.69 9.78 10.58
N CYS A 253 6.20 8.53 10.57
CA CYS A 253 6.65 7.47 9.69
C CYS A 253 5.72 7.32 8.47
N LYS A 254 6.29 6.79 7.39
CA LYS A 254 5.57 6.49 6.14
C LYS A 254 5.59 5.02 5.78
N ASP A 255 6.52 4.23 6.36
CA ASP A 255 6.71 2.82 6.05
C ASP A 255 7.31 2.07 7.26
N ILE A 256 7.06 0.78 7.38
CA ILE A 256 7.45 -0.09 8.50
C ILE A 256 7.89 -1.46 7.99
N ALA A 257 8.75 -2.12 8.77
CA ALA A 257 9.08 -3.53 8.58
C ALA A 257 9.44 -4.18 9.93
N VAL A 258 9.22 -5.49 10.05
CA VAL A 258 9.56 -6.27 11.24
C VAL A 258 10.07 -7.66 10.85
N GLY A 259 11.23 -8.03 11.37
CA GLY A 259 11.83 -9.37 11.20
C GLY A 259 11.72 -10.20 12.47
N ASP A 260 12.73 -11.06 12.68
CA ASP A 260 12.87 -11.83 13.91
C ASP A 260 13.57 -10.95 14.97
N GLU A 261 12.82 -10.52 15.97
CA GLU A 261 13.30 -9.73 17.12
C GLU A 261 13.89 -8.34 16.78
N PHE A 262 13.72 -7.82 15.58
CA PHE A 262 14.07 -6.43 15.20
C PHE A 262 12.96 -5.77 14.41
N ALA A 263 12.93 -4.45 14.43
CA ALA A 263 11.97 -3.66 13.69
C ALA A 263 12.63 -2.43 13.03
N MET A 264 12.02 -1.96 11.96
CA MET A 264 12.45 -0.79 11.21
C MET A 264 11.29 0.12 10.86
N ALA A 265 11.56 1.42 10.74
CA ALA A 265 10.59 2.39 10.26
C ALA A 265 11.26 3.48 9.42
N VAL A 266 10.62 3.87 8.34
CA VAL A 266 11.05 4.98 7.47
C VAL A 266 10.24 6.23 7.83
N LYS A 267 10.92 7.29 8.20
CA LYS A 267 10.31 8.61 8.41
C LYS A 267 9.85 9.23 7.10
N THR A 268 8.93 10.18 7.18
CA THR A 268 8.45 10.95 6.03
C THR A 268 9.56 11.71 5.28
N ASP A 269 10.64 12.07 5.98
CA ASP A 269 11.84 12.70 5.39
C ASP A 269 12.78 11.70 4.69
N GLY A 270 12.47 10.40 4.74
CA GLY A 270 13.28 9.32 4.18
C GLY A 270 14.39 8.82 5.09
N THR A 271 14.40 9.16 6.38
CA THR A 271 15.34 8.58 7.35
C THR A 271 14.84 7.21 7.80
N LEU A 272 15.64 6.16 7.61
CA LEU A 272 15.39 4.80 8.09
C LEU A 272 15.95 4.64 9.49
N TYR A 273 15.10 4.22 10.41
CA TYR A 273 15.45 3.81 11.77
C TYR A 273 15.31 2.31 11.94
N GLY A 274 16.17 1.73 12.80
CA GLY A 274 16.10 0.33 13.21
C GLY A 274 16.31 0.20 14.72
N TRP A 275 15.74 -0.85 15.33
CA TRP A 275 15.89 -1.19 16.76
C TRP A 275 15.56 -2.66 16.99
N GLY A 276 15.82 -3.15 18.20
CA GLY A 276 15.70 -4.56 18.58
C GLY A 276 17.04 -5.28 18.54
N PHE A 277 17.01 -6.57 18.24
CA PHE A 277 18.19 -7.44 18.17
C PHE A 277 19.06 -7.09 16.96
N ASN A 278 20.38 -7.04 17.17
CA ASN A 278 21.37 -6.80 16.13
C ASN A 278 22.12 -8.09 15.74
N GLY A 279 21.49 -9.23 15.91
CA GLY A 279 22.04 -10.49 15.42
C GLY A 279 22.34 -10.39 13.93
N PHE A 280 23.42 -10.96 13.47
CA PHE A 280 23.87 -10.87 12.08
C PHE A 280 24.08 -9.45 11.57
N THR A 281 24.27 -8.46 12.49
CA THR A 281 24.49 -7.04 12.14
C THR A 281 23.36 -6.39 11.31
N VAL A 282 22.12 -6.82 11.56
CA VAL A 282 20.95 -6.36 10.80
C VAL A 282 20.64 -4.86 11.01
N LEU A 283 21.17 -4.27 12.11
CA LEU A 283 21.10 -2.82 12.35
C LEU A 283 22.29 -2.03 11.78
N GLY A 284 23.20 -2.69 11.04
CA GLY A 284 24.35 -2.03 10.40
C GLY A 284 25.44 -1.57 11.36
N VAL A 285 25.50 -2.14 12.56
CA VAL A 285 26.49 -1.90 13.60
C VAL A 285 27.19 -3.22 13.92
N GLU A 286 28.50 -3.17 14.23
CA GLU A 286 29.24 -4.36 14.65
C GLU A 286 28.54 -5.05 15.85
N TYR A 287 28.49 -6.38 15.82
CA TYR A 287 27.85 -7.18 16.87
C TYR A 287 28.52 -6.94 18.25
N ASP A 288 29.85 -6.86 18.28
CA ASP A 288 30.63 -6.62 19.49
C ASP A 288 30.39 -5.22 20.09
N ASP A 289 30.00 -4.26 19.24
CA ASP A 289 29.68 -2.89 19.69
C ASP A 289 28.24 -2.78 20.20
N MET A 290 27.31 -3.55 19.62
CA MET A 290 25.90 -3.49 19.98
C MET A 290 25.19 -4.82 19.69
N LEU A 291 24.81 -5.55 20.73
CA LEU A 291 24.01 -6.78 20.62
C LEU A 291 22.53 -6.50 20.35
N TYR A 292 21.99 -5.46 20.95
CA TYR A 292 20.59 -5.02 20.78
C TYR A 292 20.43 -3.56 21.22
N THR A 293 19.32 -2.95 20.80
CA THR A 293 18.93 -1.61 21.27
C THR A 293 17.41 -1.48 21.37
N GLY A 294 16.91 -1.02 22.53
CA GLY A 294 15.53 -0.57 22.69
C GLY A 294 15.30 0.88 22.24
N THR A 295 16.35 1.57 21.78
CA THR A 295 16.25 2.94 21.26
C THR A 295 16.46 2.92 19.75
N PRO A 296 15.50 3.41 18.94
CA PRO A 296 15.67 3.48 17.48
C PRO A 296 16.91 4.26 17.07
N ILE A 297 17.78 3.66 16.24
CA ILE A 297 19.00 4.26 15.68
C ILE A 297 18.85 4.50 14.19
N VAL A 298 19.58 5.49 13.65
CA VAL A 298 19.57 5.79 12.21
C VAL A 298 20.40 4.77 11.44
N ILE A 299 19.81 4.12 10.45
CA ILE A 299 20.46 3.14 9.58
C ILE A 299 20.87 3.78 8.24
N ALA A 300 19.97 4.53 7.61
CA ALA A 300 20.18 5.13 6.29
C ALA A 300 19.33 6.39 6.10
N THR A 301 19.60 7.13 5.03
CA THR A 301 18.80 8.28 4.59
C THR A 301 18.44 8.18 3.12
N GLY A 302 17.43 8.94 2.68
CA GLY A 302 16.94 8.91 1.31
C GLY A 302 16.20 7.62 0.97
N VAL A 303 15.61 6.96 1.99
CA VAL A 303 14.89 5.70 1.86
C VAL A 303 13.44 5.95 1.45
N LYS A 304 12.98 5.20 0.45
CA LYS A 304 11.62 5.19 -0.06
C LYS A 304 10.77 4.18 0.71
N SER A 305 11.25 2.93 0.80
CA SER A 305 10.56 1.82 1.45
C SER A 305 11.54 0.85 2.10
N VAL A 306 11.04 0.05 3.05
CA VAL A 306 11.78 -0.98 3.78
C VAL A 306 10.98 -2.27 3.82
N ASP A 307 11.67 -3.41 3.87
CA ASP A 307 11.11 -4.73 4.07
C ASP A 307 12.06 -5.59 4.91
N ALA A 308 11.56 -6.63 5.56
CA ALA A 308 12.33 -7.50 6.42
C ALA A 308 12.04 -8.99 6.16
N GLY A 309 13.11 -9.77 6.12
CA GLY A 309 13.03 -11.21 6.28
C GLY A 309 13.31 -11.62 7.73
N ASN A 310 13.61 -12.91 7.96
CA ASN A 310 13.86 -13.42 9.30
C ASN A 310 14.98 -12.64 10.03
N HIS A 311 16.21 -12.63 9.46
CA HIS A 311 17.39 -11.98 9.99
C HIS A 311 18.02 -10.98 9.03
N ASN A 312 17.24 -10.47 8.10
CA ASN A 312 17.66 -9.58 7.03
C ASN A 312 16.75 -8.38 6.92
N ALA A 313 17.33 -7.25 6.53
CA ALA A 313 16.59 -6.06 6.18
C ALA A 313 16.95 -5.62 4.76
N TYR A 314 15.95 -5.15 4.04
CA TYR A 314 16.06 -4.65 2.69
C TYR A 314 15.41 -3.28 2.60
N PHE A 315 16.04 -2.35 1.87
CA PHE A 315 15.41 -1.06 1.67
C PHE A 315 15.70 -0.52 0.28
N ILE A 316 14.72 0.19 -0.24
CA ILE A 316 14.81 0.85 -1.55
C ILE A 316 14.97 2.35 -1.30
N LYS A 317 15.97 2.97 -1.94
CA LYS A 317 16.15 4.41 -1.89
C LYS A 317 15.32 5.14 -2.94
N ASN A 318 15.21 6.46 -2.81
CA ASN A 318 14.45 7.32 -3.73
C ASN A 318 14.96 7.27 -5.19
N ASP A 319 16.19 6.80 -5.43
CA ASP A 319 16.76 6.56 -6.75
C ASP A 319 16.45 5.15 -7.30
N ASN A 320 15.60 4.39 -6.61
CA ASN A 320 15.24 2.99 -6.88
C ASN A 320 16.43 2.02 -6.79
N SER A 321 17.49 2.34 -6.04
CA SER A 321 18.54 1.39 -5.67
C SER A 321 18.06 0.53 -4.48
N LEU A 322 18.29 -0.80 -4.58
CA LEU A 322 18.04 -1.79 -3.53
C LEU A 322 19.30 -1.98 -2.70
N TRP A 323 19.14 -1.99 -1.38
CA TRP A 323 20.19 -2.20 -0.38
C TRP A 323 19.79 -3.29 0.60
N SER A 324 20.75 -4.04 1.14
CA SER A 324 20.54 -5.14 2.08
C SER A 324 21.46 -5.06 3.29
N LEU A 325 20.97 -5.59 4.42
CA LEU A 325 21.64 -5.75 5.71
C LEU A 325 21.34 -7.13 6.30
N GLY A 326 22.13 -7.56 7.28
CA GLY A 326 21.85 -8.76 8.06
C GLY A 326 22.58 -9.98 7.55
N ASN A 327 21.99 -11.17 7.79
CA ASN A 327 22.54 -12.47 7.46
C ASN A 327 22.80 -12.65 5.97
N ASN A 328 23.91 -13.33 5.61
CA ASN A 328 24.22 -13.70 4.23
C ASN A 328 24.82 -15.12 4.13
N LEU A 329 24.58 -15.97 5.12
CA LEU A 329 25.14 -17.33 5.13
C LEU A 329 24.66 -18.19 3.96
N ARG A 330 23.51 -17.85 3.38
CA ARG A 330 22.90 -18.53 2.24
C ARG A 330 22.74 -17.65 1.00
N GLY A 331 23.37 -16.47 1.01
CA GLY A 331 23.27 -15.51 -0.09
C GLY A 331 22.00 -14.65 -0.04
N GLU A 332 21.30 -14.59 1.10
CA GLU A 332 20.03 -13.91 1.27
C GLU A 332 20.11 -12.41 0.93
N ARG A 333 21.30 -11.81 1.08
CA ARG A 333 21.54 -10.39 0.75
C ARG A 333 21.74 -10.12 -0.74
N GLY A 334 22.05 -11.17 -1.55
CA GLY A 334 22.27 -11.02 -2.99
C GLY A 334 23.55 -10.27 -3.39
N ILE A 335 24.49 -10.11 -2.47
CA ILE A 335 25.73 -9.33 -2.65
C ILE A 335 26.94 -10.19 -3.06
N GLY A 336 26.73 -11.49 -3.22
CA GLY A 336 27.78 -12.49 -3.39
C GLY A 336 28.50 -12.78 -2.07
N ASN A 337 29.13 -13.92 -2.00
CA ASN A 337 30.15 -14.33 -1.06
C ASN A 337 30.67 -15.67 -1.54
N ASP A 338 31.59 -15.62 -2.44
CA ASP A 338 32.18 -16.80 -3.06
C ASP A 338 33.38 -17.36 -2.29
N VAL A 339 33.79 -16.68 -1.21
CA VAL A 339 34.95 -17.08 -0.37
C VAL A 339 34.49 -17.39 1.05
N GLY A 340 34.57 -18.66 1.43
CA GLY A 340 34.44 -19.11 2.81
C GLY A 340 35.80 -19.32 3.45
N TYR A 341 35.89 -19.08 4.76
CA TYR A 341 37.06 -19.38 5.59
C TYR A 341 36.71 -20.48 6.60
N GLU A 342 37.62 -21.43 6.80
CA GLU A 342 37.53 -22.36 7.89
C GLU A 342 37.77 -21.60 9.20
N ASP A 343 36.83 -21.62 10.11
CA ASP A 343 37.05 -21.06 11.45
C ASP A 343 37.89 -22.04 12.31
N PRO A 344 38.54 -21.58 13.39
CA PRO A 344 39.36 -22.42 14.27
C PRO A 344 38.63 -23.59 14.90
N GLU A 345 37.30 -23.62 14.88
CA GLU A 345 36.44 -24.66 15.43
C GLU A 345 35.97 -25.68 14.35
N GLY A 346 36.44 -25.52 13.11
CA GLY A 346 36.17 -26.42 11.99
C GLY A 346 34.88 -26.13 11.23
N GLY A 347 34.31 -24.94 11.41
CA GLY A 347 33.20 -24.43 10.60
C GLY A 347 33.67 -23.69 9.34
N VAL A 348 32.76 -23.41 8.43
CA VAL A 348 33.01 -22.50 7.29
C VAL A 348 32.31 -21.19 7.60
N SER A 349 33.12 -20.14 7.74
CA SER A 349 32.63 -18.77 7.94
C SER A 349 32.77 -17.97 6.65
N PHE A 350 31.74 -17.21 6.32
CA PHE A 350 31.77 -16.28 5.20
C PHE A 350 31.88 -14.84 5.74
N ASP A 351 32.87 -14.11 5.21
CA ASP A 351 33.04 -12.70 5.56
C ASP A 351 32.12 -11.86 4.68
N TYR A 352 31.17 -11.15 5.28
CA TYR A 352 30.27 -10.24 4.60
C TYR A 352 30.14 -8.90 5.33
N PRO A 353 29.85 -7.81 4.59
CA PRO A 353 29.79 -6.49 5.17
C PRO A 353 28.70 -6.35 6.24
N ASN A 354 29.03 -5.80 7.38
CA ASN A 354 28.13 -5.45 8.48
C ASN A 354 27.44 -4.08 8.31
N TYR A 355 27.57 -3.47 7.13
CA TYR A 355 26.96 -2.19 6.75
C TYR A 355 26.02 -2.38 5.57
N PRO A 356 25.09 -1.41 5.34
CA PRO A 356 24.22 -1.45 4.18
C PRO A 356 24.99 -1.57 2.88
N THR A 357 24.67 -2.60 2.08
CA THR A 357 25.34 -2.86 0.81
C THR A 357 24.34 -2.83 -0.33
N GLN A 358 24.69 -2.14 -1.41
CA GLN A 358 23.83 -2.05 -2.59
C GLN A 358 23.78 -3.39 -3.34
N VAL A 359 22.56 -3.85 -3.65
CA VAL A 359 22.30 -5.11 -4.38
C VAL A 359 22.09 -4.84 -5.87
N ASP A 360 21.16 -3.93 -6.20
CA ASP A 360 20.78 -3.64 -7.60
C ASP A 360 20.21 -2.22 -7.73
N THR A 361 19.80 -1.86 -8.94
CA THR A 361 19.17 -0.59 -9.30
C THR A 361 17.90 -0.81 -10.10
N ASN A 362 17.10 0.25 -10.25
CA ASN A 362 15.81 0.19 -10.97
C ASN A 362 14.84 -0.80 -10.34
N VAL A 363 14.85 -0.91 -9.00
CA VAL A 363 14.01 -1.83 -8.24
C VAL A 363 12.70 -1.14 -7.85
N HIS A 364 11.58 -1.84 -8.03
CA HIS A 364 10.23 -1.41 -7.69
C HIS A 364 9.85 -1.82 -6.27
N SER A 365 9.99 -3.10 -5.95
CA SER A 365 9.65 -3.70 -4.65
C SER A 365 10.58 -4.85 -4.31
N VAL A 366 10.68 -5.18 -3.03
CA VAL A 366 11.45 -6.30 -2.49
C VAL A 366 10.57 -7.08 -1.51
N SER A 367 10.81 -8.39 -1.38
CA SER A 367 10.20 -9.26 -0.38
C SER A 367 11.26 -10.17 0.21
N GLY A 368 11.48 -10.04 1.53
CA GLY A 368 12.38 -10.86 2.33
C GLY A 368 11.67 -12.08 2.91
N GLY A 369 12.26 -13.26 2.70
CA GLY A 369 11.84 -14.51 3.32
C GLY A 369 12.78 -14.96 4.44
N VAL A 370 12.64 -16.22 4.88
CA VAL A 370 13.51 -16.79 5.93
C VAL A 370 14.95 -16.93 5.46
N SER A 371 15.17 -17.45 4.26
CA SER A 371 16.51 -17.77 3.72
C SER A 371 16.69 -17.37 2.26
N HIS A 372 15.79 -16.56 1.73
CA HIS A 372 15.85 -16.06 0.36
C HIS A 372 15.10 -14.74 0.26
N MET A 373 15.38 -13.98 -0.79
CA MET A 373 14.62 -12.77 -1.12
C MET A 373 14.26 -12.72 -2.58
N PHE A 374 13.20 -11.98 -2.89
CA PHE A 374 12.86 -11.57 -4.25
C PHE A 374 12.74 -10.07 -4.35
N TYR A 375 12.98 -9.55 -5.55
CA TYR A 375 12.62 -8.19 -5.89
C TYR A 375 12.11 -8.10 -7.33
N LEU A 376 11.27 -7.11 -7.55
CA LEU A 376 10.75 -6.75 -8.85
C LEU A 376 11.46 -5.51 -9.36
N LYS A 377 11.85 -5.51 -10.62
CA LYS A 377 12.38 -4.32 -11.31
C LYS A 377 11.25 -3.60 -12.06
N ASN A 378 11.40 -2.30 -12.29
CA ASN A 378 10.42 -1.50 -13.02
C ASN A 378 10.18 -1.99 -14.47
N ASP A 379 11.13 -2.75 -15.03
CA ASP A 379 10.97 -3.40 -16.35
C ASP A 379 10.09 -4.66 -16.31
N GLY A 380 9.56 -5.02 -15.13
CA GLY A 380 8.68 -6.17 -14.90
C GLY A 380 9.42 -7.49 -14.71
N THR A 381 10.76 -7.47 -14.62
CA THR A 381 11.54 -8.68 -14.33
C THR A 381 11.60 -8.95 -12.84
N MET A 382 11.56 -10.23 -12.50
CA MET A 382 11.66 -10.74 -11.13
C MET A 382 13.05 -11.34 -10.92
N TRP A 383 13.67 -10.96 -9.82
CA TRP A 383 15.02 -11.40 -9.43
C TRP A 383 15.00 -11.93 -8.01
N GLY A 384 15.92 -12.82 -7.67
CA GLY A 384 16.01 -13.39 -6.33
C GLY A 384 17.37 -14.00 -6.04
N CYS A 385 17.63 -14.25 -4.76
CA CYS A 385 18.85 -14.88 -4.25
C CYS A 385 18.54 -15.63 -2.95
N GLY A 386 19.55 -16.33 -2.42
CA GLY A 386 19.40 -17.20 -1.26
C GLY A 386 19.07 -18.63 -1.65
N GLY A 387 18.67 -19.44 -0.69
CA GLY A 387 18.35 -20.85 -0.94
C GLY A 387 17.90 -21.62 0.30
N PRO A 388 17.59 -22.92 0.13
CA PRO A 388 17.05 -23.77 1.16
C PRO A 388 18.06 -24.10 2.26
N GLU A 389 17.55 -24.39 3.45
CA GLU A 389 18.30 -24.97 4.54
C GLU A 389 18.50 -26.48 4.32
N GLY A 390 19.78 -26.98 4.41
CA GLY A 390 20.12 -28.40 4.35
C GLY A 390 20.29 -28.97 2.92
N ASP A 391 20.59 -30.27 2.85
CA ASP A 391 20.91 -31.03 1.62
C ASP A 391 19.72 -31.27 0.67
N TYR A 392 18.71 -30.41 0.69
CA TYR A 392 17.58 -30.54 -0.22
C TYR A 392 18.00 -30.12 -1.63
N GLU A 393 17.80 -31.01 -2.59
CA GLU A 393 18.09 -30.83 -4.01
C GLU A 393 17.52 -29.50 -4.52
N GLY A 394 18.40 -28.59 -4.64
CA GLY A 394 18.49 -27.20 -4.95
C GLY A 394 17.46 -26.48 -5.80
N GLY A 395 17.59 -25.17 -5.86
CA GLY A 395 16.99 -24.29 -6.87
C GLY A 395 15.49 -24.07 -6.81
N SER A 396 14.74 -24.90 -6.10
CA SER A 396 13.27 -24.91 -6.12
C SER A 396 12.61 -23.64 -5.57
N TRP A 397 13.24 -22.98 -4.61
CA TRP A 397 12.65 -21.81 -3.95
C TRP A 397 12.69 -20.55 -4.81
N LEU A 398 13.63 -20.46 -5.74
CA LEU A 398 13.70 -19.39 -6.72
C LEU A 398 12.84 -19.63 -7.98
N GLY A 399 12.17 -20.78 -8.08
CA GLY A 399 11.33 -21.09 -9.23
C GLY A 399 12.08 -21.27 -10.55
N ARG A 400 13.34 -21.73 -10.49
CA ARG A 400 14.23 -21.91 -11.66
C ARG A 400 14.31 -23.35 -12.16
N GLY A 401 13.50 -24.25 -11.63
CA GLY A 401 13.62 -25.69 -11.90
C GLY A 401 14.80 -26.31 -11.13
N ASP A 402 15.39 -27.36 -11.69
CA ASP A 402 16.51 -28.09 -11.07
C ASP A 402 17.87 -27.43 -11.34
N VAL A 403 17.92 -26.09 -11.27
CA VAL A 403 19.16 -25.32 -11.47
C VAL A 403 19.88 -25.20 -10.13
N TRP A 404 21.09 -25.71 -10.06
CA TRP A 404 21.97 -25.57 -8.90
C TRP A 404 22.39 -24.11 -8.68
N GLY A 405 22.77 -23.80 -7.45
CA GLY A 405 23.36 -22.53 -7.07
C GLY A 405 24.72 -22.26 -7.73
N GLU A 406 25.38 -21.22 -7.28
CA GLU A 406 26.66 -20.78 -7.84
C GLU A 406 27.82 -21.67 -7.42
N ASN A 407 28.88 -21.70 -8.24
CA ASN A 407 30.14 -22.33 -7.83
C ASN A 407 30.77 -21.47 -6.73
N VAL A 408 31.07 -22.08 -5.60
CA VAL A 408 31.76 -21.47 -4.48
C VAL A 408 33.02 -22.24 -4.16
N TYR A 409 33.96 -21.64 -3.48
CA TYR A 409 35.11 -22.31 -2.94
C TYR A 409 35.35 -21.91 -1.48
N TYR A 410 35.95 -22.79 -0.74
CA TYR A 410 36.39 -22.53 0.63
C TYR A 410 37.80 -23.07 0.84
N TYR A 411 38.50 -22.59 1.85
CA TYR A 411 39.81 -23.09 2.22
C TYR A 411 39.69 -23.91 3.51
N MET A 412 40.30 -25.10 3.47
CA MET A 412 40.46 -26.00 4.60
C MET A 412 41.94 -26.37 4.71
N ASP A 413 42.59 -26.17 5.84
CA ASP A 413 44.03 -26.38 6.02
C ASP A 413 44.92 -25.70 4.94
N GLY A 414 44.48 -24.54 4.45
CA GLY A 414 45.17 -23.81 3.38
C GLY A 414 45.01 -24.42 1.97
N VAL A 415 44.20 -25.44 1.79
CA VAL A 415 43.84 -26.03 0.50
C VAL A 415 42.49 -25.52 0.03
N ARG A 416 42.43 -25.06 -1.23
CA ARG A 416 41.17 -24.62 -1.86
C ARG A 416 40.33 -25.84 -2.26
N TYR A 417 39.09 -25.82 -1.84
CA TYR A 417 38.05 -26.79 -2.28
C TYR A 417 36.99 -26.03 -3.09
N ASP A 418 36.76 -26.47 -4.32
CA ASP A 418 35.68 -25.96 -5.16
C ASP A 418 34.46 -26.86 -4.97
N THR A 419 33.31 -26.25 -4.71
CA THR A 419 32.03 -26.95 -4.56
C THR A 419 30.91 -26.15 -5.25
N HIS A 420 29.76 -26.78 -5.43
CA HIS A 420 28.57 -26.10 -5.85
C HIS A 420 27.78 -25.73 -4.61
N SER A 421 27.48 -24.43 -4.44
CA SER A 421 26.56 -23.98 -3.42
C SER A 421 25.14 -24.45 -3.75
N ALA A 422 24.41 -24.91 -2.75
CA ALA A 422 22.97 -25.03 -2.85
C ALA A 422 22.26 -23.66 -2.94
N TYR A 423 23.02 -22.58 -2.72
CA TYR A 423 22.53 -21.21 -2.59
C TYR A 423 22.87 -20.36 -3.80
N GLN A 424 21.98 -19.43 -4.13
CA GLN A 424 22.23 -18.39 -5.11
C GLN A 424 22.76 -17.14 -4.39
N LEU A 425 24.07 -16.91 -4.44
CA LEU A 425 24.74 -15.85 -3.68
C LEU A 425 24.52 -14.45 -4.27
N HIS A 426 24.46 -14.35 -5.59
CA HIS A 426 24.12 -13.11 -6.29
C HIS A 426 22.68 -13.16 -6.77
N ALA A 427 22.03 -12.02 -6.79
CA ALA A 427 20.68 -11.92 -7.32
C ALA A 427 20.65 -12.33 -8.81
N THR A 428 19.70 -13.17 -9.18
CA THR A 428 19.52 -13.69 -10.52
C THR A 428 18.06 -13.64 -10.96
N GLN A 429 17.84 -13.54 -12.26
CA GLN A 429 16.50 -13.58 -12.82
C GLN A 429 15.85 -14.95 -12.57
N CYS A 430 14.63 -14.97 -12.02
CA CYS A 430 14.01 -16.19 -11.52
C CYS A 430 12.47 -16.15 -11.57
N GLY A 431 11.82 -17.18 -11.04
CA GLY A 431 10.37 -17.24 -10.90
C GLY A 431 9.63 -17.02 -12.23
N LEU A 432 8.66 -16.13 -12.23
CA LEU A 432 7.85 -15.79 -13.42
C LEU A 432 8.63 -15.06 -14.53
N SER A 433 9.88 -14.71 -14.31
CA SER A 433 10.73 -14.10 -15.34
C SER A 433 11.74 -15.07 -15.94
N TYR A 434 11.70 -16.36 -15.57
CA TYR A 434 12.68 -17.37 -15.99
C TYR A 434 12.04 -18.54 -16.78
N GLY A 435 12.83 -19.20 -17.60
CA GLY A 435 12.42 -20.40 -18.33
C GLY A 435 11.21 -20.15 -19.25
N THR A 436 10.17 -20.95 -19.12
CA THR A 436 8.94 -20.88 -19.96
C THR A 436 8.15 -19.59 -19.75
N PHE A 437 8.38 -18.86 -18.67
CA PHE A 437 7.71 -17.59 -18.36
C PHE A 437 8.46 -16.37 -18.88
N ALA A 438 9.71 -16.52 -19.33
CA ALA A 438 10.52 -15.43 -19.82
C ALA A 438 9.80 -14.62 -20.91
N GLY A 439 9.66 -13.31 -20.70
CA GLY A 439 9.02 -12.38 -21.63
C GLY A 439 7.50 -12.48 -21.75
N GLN A 440 6.81 -13.26 -20.90
CA GLN A 440 5.35 -13.30 -20.85
C GLN A 440 4.77 -12.07 -20.14
N PHE A 441 5.51 -11.50 -19.18
CA PHE A 441 5.13 -10.34 -18.40
C PHE A 441 5.79 -9.07 -18.95
N GLY A 442 5.11 -7.94 -18.78
CA GLY A 442 5.57 -6.62 -19.22
C GLY A 442 6.09 -5.78 -18.05
N PRO A 443 6.54 -4.54 -18.33
CA PRO A 443 6.95 -3.59 -17.29
C PRO A 443 5.84 -3.35 -16.28
N ILE A 444 6.22 -3.10 -15.04
CA ILE A 444 5.29 -2.72 -13.99
C ILE A 444 4.66 -1.39 -14.40
N GLN A 445 3.36 -1.35 -14.35
CA GLN A 445 2.59 -0.12 -14.49
C GLN A 445 2.22 0.29 -13.07
N GLU A 446 2.64 1.47 -12.66
CA GLU A 446 2.19 2.03 -11.39
C GLU A 446 0.65 2.06 -11.45
N GLU A 447 0.01 1.42 -10.49
CA GLU A 447 -1.43 1.62 -10.29
C GLU A 447 -1.60 3.09 -9.90
N VAL A 448 -2.16 3.86 -10.81
CA VAL A 448 -2.53 5.24 -10.49
C VAL A 448 -3.66 5.15 -9.47
N GLU A 449 -3.38 5.51 -8.22
CA GLU A 449 -4.42 5.62 -7.20
C GLU A 449 -5.44 6.64 -7.70
N LEU A 450 -6.64 6.15 -7.98
CA LEU A 450 -7.74 7.02 -8.42
C LEU A 450 -8.36 7.68 -7.19
N VAL A 451 -8.27 8.99 -7.13
CA VAL A 451 -8.99 9.81 -6.12
C VAL A 451 -10.36 10.15 -6.70
N ALA A 452 -11.42 9.66 -6.07
CA ALA A 452 -12.80 9.81 -6.57
C ALA A 452 -13.00 9.36 -8.04
N GLY A 453 -12.20 8.39 -8.52
CA GLY A 453 -12.21 7.92 -9.90
C GLY A 453 -11.28 8.68 -10.86
N PHE A 454 -10.53 9.68 -10.39
CA PHE A 454 -9.63 10.50 -11.21
C PHE A 454 -8.16 10.15 -11.01
N SER A 455 -7.42 10.04 -12.10
CA SER A 455 -5.99 9.71 -12.13
C SER A 455 -5.05 10.91 -12.04
N ASP A 456 -5.58 12.13 -12.18
CA ASP A 456 -4.84 13.39 -12.19
C ASP A 456 -4.91 14.14 -10.85
N ILE A 457 -5.34 13.46 -9.77
CA ILE A 457 -5.35 13.99 -8.41
C ILE A 457 -4.20 13.34 -7.63
N ALA A 458 -3.23 14.13 -7.20
CA ALA A 458 -2.17 13.61 -6.34
C ALA A 458 -2.71 13.24 -4.95
N ALA A 459 -2.24 12.11 -4.39
CA ALA A 459 -2.69 11.61 -3.08
C ALA A 459 -2.51 12.62 -1.93
N ASN A 460 -1.53 13.53 -2.04
CA ASN A 460 -1.25 14.58 -1.07
C ASN A 460 -1.72 15.98 -1.52
N ALA A 461 -2.56 16.08 -2.55
CA ALA A 461 -3.06 17.36 -3.03
C ALA A 461 -3.98 18.02 -1.99
N TYR A 462 -3.80 19.31 -1.74
CA TYR A 462 -4.60 20.07 -0.77
C TYR A 462 -6.12 20.11 -1.10
N TYR A 463 -6.46 19.80 -2.35
CA TYR A 463 -7.84 19.76 -2.85
C TYR A 463 -8.40 18.32 -2.93
N ARG A 464 -7.66 17.29 -2.50
CA ARG A 464 -8.08 15.88 -2.60
C ARG A 464 -9.45 15.65 -1.95
N ASP A 465 -9.57 15.96 -0.65
CA ASP A 465 -10.81 15.72 0.10
C ASP A 465 -11.98 16.54 -0.45
N ALA A 466 -11.68 17.73 -0.97
CA ALA A 466 -12.67 18.58 -1.62
C ALA A 466 -13.17 18.00 -2.95
N VAL A 467 -12.31 17.34 -3.71
CA VAL A 467 -12.71 16.65 -4.95
C VAL A 467 -13.53 15.41 -4.62
N GLU A 468 -13.12 14.60 -3.65
CA GLU A 468 -13.88 13.43 -3.19
C GLU A 468 -15.29 13.86 -2.75
N TRP A 469 -15.39 14.86 -1.87
CA TRP A 469 -16.66 15.43 -1.46
C TRP A 469 -17.51 15.93 -2.65
N ALA A 470 -16.92 16.66 -3.59
CA ALA A 470 -17.64 17.22 -4.72
C ALA A 470 -18.20 16.15 -5.68
N VAL A 471 -17.52 15.02 -5.79
CA VAL A 471 -18.01 13.84 -6.54
C VAL A 471 -19.15 13.16 -5.78
N ASP A 472 -18.97 12.89 -4.48
CA ASP A 472 -19.98 12.25 -3.63
C ASP A 472 -21.29 13.05 -3.57
N GLN A 473 -21.19 14.38 -3.54
CA GLN A 473 -22.35 15.28 -3.59
C GLN A 473 -22.91 15.49 -5.00
N GLY A 474 -22.32 14.87 -6.04
CA GLY A 474 -22.75 15.02 -7.43
C GLY A 474 -22.50 16.42 -8.01
N ILE A 475 -21.63 17.21 -7.40
CA ILE A 475 -21.28 18.58 -7.84
C ILE A 475 -20.45 18.54 -9.12
N THR A 476 -19.57 17.55 -9.25
CA THR A 476 -18.73 17.35 -10.44
C THR A 476 -18.65 15.89 -10.84
N THR A 477 -18.46 15.67 -12.15
CA THR A 477 -18.13 14.33 -12.70
C THR A 477 -16.78 14.36 -13.43
N GLY A 478 -15.95 15.38 -13.17
CA GLY A 478 -14.68 15.57 -13.85
C GLY A 478 -14.78 16.27 -15.21
N THR A 479 -13.69 16.22 -15.94
CA THR A 479 -13.58 16.75 -17.32
C THR A 479 -13.48 15.63 -18.36
N GLY A 480 -13.26 14.40 -17.90
CA GLY A 480 -13.21 13.16 -18.67
C GLY A 480 -13.47 11.96 -17.78
N ASP A 481 -13.45 10.75 -18.33
CA ASP A 481 -13.79 9.52 -17.62
C ASP A 481 -12.91 9.27 -16.39
N THR A 482 -11.64 9.69 -16.42
CA THR A 482 -10.67 9.52 -15.33
C THR A 482 -9.87 10.79 -15.05
N THR A 483 -10.38 11.97 -15.44
CA THR A 483 -9.69 13.25 -15.25
C THR A 483 -10.60 14.29 -14.61
N PHE A 484 -10.09 14.95 -13.58
CA PHE A 484 -10.72 16.10 -12.94
C PHE A 484 -10.21 17.43 -13.49
N SER A 485 -8.95 17.47 -13.93
CA SER A 485 -8.20 18.66 -14.38
C SER A 485 -8.12 19.75 -13.32
N PRO A 486 -7.49 19.48 -12.14
CA PRO A 486 -7.50 20.38 -10.98
C PRO A 486 -6.85 21.73 -11.26
N ASP A 487 -5.84 21.78 -12.12
CA ASP A 487 -5.08 23.00 -12.43
C ASP A 487 -5.67 23.80 -13.61
N GLN A 488 -6.71 23.26 -14.25
CA GLN A 488 -7.41 23.98 -15.32
C GLN A 488 -8.17 25.18 -14.78
N ASP A 489 -8.08 26.31 -15.46
CA ASP A 489 -8.84 27.50 -15.16
C ASP A 489 -10.36 27.20 -15.12
N CYS A 490 -11.03 27.67 -14.09
CA CYS A 490 -12.48 27.54 -13.94
C CYS A 490 -13.19 28.69 -14.62
N THR A 491 -14.20 28.39 -15.44
CA THR A 491 -15.01 29.43 -16.06
C THR A 491 -16.15 29.90 -15.15
N ARG A 492 -16.74 31.06 -15.47
CA ARG A 492 -17.91 31.61 -14.74
C ARG A 492 -19.08 30.63 -14.78
N ALA A 493 -19.34 29.97 -15.93
CA ALA A 493 -20.37 28.96 -16.05
C ALA A 493 -20.12 27.73 -15.16
N GLN A 494 -18.85 27.31 -15.04
CA GLN A 494 -18.51 26.14 -14.24
C GLN A 494 -18.73 26.38 -12.75
N ILE A 495 -18.30 27.50 -12.19
CA ILE A 495 -18.52 27.79 -10.77
C ILE A 495 -20.02 27.92 -10.45
N ILE A 496 -20.80 28.58 -11.29
CA ILE A 496 -22.25 28.70 -11.07
C ILE A 496 -22.91 27.31 -11.15
N THR A 497 -22.47 26.44 -12.07
CA THR A 497 -22.96 25.07 -12.13
C THR A 497 -22.62 24.27 -10.88
N PHE A 498 -21.43 24.46 -10.32
CA PHE A 498 -21.04 23.83 -9.06
C PHE A 498 -21.89 24.32 -7.88
N LEU A 499 -22.13 25.62 -7.77
CA LEU A 499 -22.99 26.22 -6.74
C LEU A 499 -24.44 25.71 -6.85
N TRP A 500 -25.00 25.67 -8.06
CA TRP A 500 -26.34 25.16 -8.30
C TRP A 500 -26.49 23.70 -7.90
N ARG A 501 -25.49 22.86 -8.24
CA ARG A 501 -25.47 21.45 -7.84
C ARG A 501 -25.29 21.29 -6.33
N ALA A 502 -24.43 22.08 -5.69
CA ALA A 502 -24.28 22.09 -4.24
C ALA A 502 -25.58 22.46 -3.52
N ALA A 503 -26.39 23.32 -4.13
CA ALA A 503 -27.74 23.66 -3.64
C ALA A 503 -28.81 22.59 -3.94
N GLY A 504 -28.43 21.42 -4.47
CA GLY A 504 -29.34 20.32 -4.81
C GLY A 504 -30.05 20.46 -6.16
N SER A 505 -29.50 21.23 -7.08
CA SER A 505 -30.02 21.44 -8.44
C SER A 505 -31.49 21.89 -8.47
N PRO A 506 -31.86 22.96 -7.78
CA PRO A 506 -33.24 23.42 -7.68
C PRO A 506 -33.80 23.80 -9.06
N GLN A 507 -35.08 23.51 -9.29
CA GLN A 507 -35.76 23.91 -10.50
C GLN A 507 -36.05 25.42 -10.47
N THR A 508 -35.89 26.09 -11.60
CA THR A 508 -36.19 27.52 -11.75
C THR A 508 -37.65 27.74 -12.12
N SER A 509 -38.25 28.81 -11.59
CA SER A 509 -39.64 29.16 -11.84
C SER A 509 -39.77 30.23 -12.93
N THR A 510 -38.72 30.98 -13.19
CA THR A 510 -38.66 32.08 -14.15
C THR A 510 -37.55 31.84 -15.17
N ILE A 511 -37.71 32.37 -16.38
CA ILE A 511 -36.64 32.39 -17.39
C ILE A 511 -35.92 33.73 -17.23
N ALA A 512 -34.66 33.69 -16.79
CA ALA A 512 -33.81 34.87 -16.72
C ALA A 512 -33.61 35.48 -18.13
N ILE A 513 -33.63 36.82 -18.20
CA ILE A 513 -33.37 37.53 -19.45
C ILE A 513 -31.86 37.84 -19.50
N ILE A 514 -31.06 36.83 -19.83
CA ILE A 514 -29.62 36.94 -20.06
C ILE A 514 -29.38 36.63 -21.51
N GLU A 515 -28.85 37.58 -22.30
CA GLU A 515 -28.82 37.46 -23.76
C GLU A 515 -27.76 36.49 -24.27
N ASP A 516 -26.69 36.28 -23.53
CA ASP A 516 -25.50 35.51 -23.97
C ASP A 516 -25.44 34.07 -23.44
N ILE A 517 -26.55 33.55 -22.87
CA ILE A 517 -26.65 32.13 -22.47
C ILE A 517 -27.47 31.32 -23.49
N ASP A 518 -26.94 30.17 -23.91
CA ASP A 518 -27.59 29.24 -24.85
C ASP A 518 -28.37 28.17 -24.07
N PRO A 519 -29.70 28.03 -24.28
CA PRO A 519 -30.52 27.00 -23.62
C PRO A 519 -30.08 25.56 -23.83
N SER A 520 -29.25 25.28 -24.84
CA SER A 520 -28.70 23.93 -25.08
C SER A 520 -27.47 23.59 -24.26
N GLN A 521 -26.91 24.55 -23.55
CA GLN A 521 -25.65 24.37 -22.78
C GLN A 521 -25.89 23.85 -21.38
N PHE A 522 -24.91 23.10 -20.86
CA PHE A 522 -24.94 22.46 -19.54
C PHE A 522 -25.17 23.41 -18.36
N TYR A 523 -24.86 24.67 -18.52
CA TYR A 523 -24.93 25.70 -17.48
C TYR A 523 -26.25 26.49 -17.50
N PHE A 524 -27.12 26.30 -18.47
CA PHE A 524 -28.31 27.14 -18.67
C PHE A 524 -29.20 27.21 -17.42
N ASP A 525 -29.58 26.04 -16.88
CA ASP A 525 -30.43 25.96 -15.69
C ASP A 525 -29.74 26.58 -14.47
N ALA A 526 -28.43 26.36 -14.33
CA ALA A 526 -27.63 26.88 -13.22
C ALA A 526 -27.53 28.40 -13.26
N VAL A 527 -27.30 29.02 -14.43
CA VAL A 527 -27.24 30.49 -14.59
C VAL A 527 -28.61 31.12 -14.39
N THR A 528 -29.68 30.50 -14.91
CA THR A 528 -31.05 30.95 -14.68
C THR A 528 -31.41 30.92 -13.20
N TRP A 529 -31.05 29.86 -12.47
CA TRP A 529 -31.19 29.78 -11.03
C TRP A 529 -30.39 30.88 -10.33
N ALA A 530 -29.16 31.10 -10.71
CA ALA A 530 -28.31 32.10 -10.10
C ALA A 530 -28.85 33.54 -10.28
N ALA A 531 -29.48 33.84 -11.42
CA ALA A 531 -30.17 35.09 -11.63
C ALA A 531 -31.43 35.21 -10.73
N GLU A 532 -32.24 34.16 -10.64
CA GLU A 532 -33.42 34.10 -9.76
C GLU A 532 -33.05 34.31 -8.27
N GLN A 533 -31.87 33.80 -7.85
CA GLN A 533 -31.35 34.01 -6.48
C GLN A 533 -30.57 35.31 -6.28
N GLY A 534 -30.40 36.13 -7.33
CA GLY A 534 -29.61 37.36 -7.25
C GLY A 534 -28.10 37.13 -7.13
N ILE A 535 -27.62 35.94 -7.42
CA ILE A 535 -26.19 35.59 -7.44
C ILE A 535 -25.49 36.25 -8.63
N VAL A 536 -26.17 36.27 -9.78
CA VAL A 536 -25.78 37.00 -10.99
C VAL A 536 -26.84 38.06 -11.31
N GLU A 537 -26.46 39.10 -12.01
CA GLU A 537 -27.37 40.18 -12.36
C GLU A 537 -28.22 39.79 -13.57
N ASP A 538 -29.55 39.97 -13.45
CA ASP A 538 -30.50 39.74 -14.55
C ASP A 538 -30.44 40.96 -15.52
N GLY A 539 -30.49 40.68 -16.82
CA GLY A 539 -30.46 41.71 -17.87
C GLY A 539 -29.06 42.16 -18.30
N GLU A 540 -27.99 41.54 -17.79
CA GLU A 540 -26.60 41.77 -18.23
C GLU A 540 -26.02 40.54 -18.89
N ASP A 541 -24.93 40.71 -19.71
CA ASP A 541 -24.16 39.60 -20.28
C ASP A 541 -23.46 38.83 -19.16
N PHE A 542 -23.76 37.54 -19.02
CA PHE A 542 -23.14 36.68 -18.03
C PHE A 542 -21.69 36.27 -18.40
N ARG A 543 -21.37 36.22 -19.68
CA ARG A 543 -20.06 35.78 -20.22
C ARG A 543 -19.61 34.42 -19.67
N PRO A 544 -20.34 33.34 -20.00
CA PRO A 544 -20.20 32.02 -19.39
C PRO A 544 -18.80 31.40 -19.54
N ASN A 545 -18.10 31.70 -20.63
CA ASN A 545 -16.79 31.15 -20.96
C ASN A 545 -15.61 31.97 -20.43
N ASP A 546 -15.87 33.15 -19.85
CA ASP A 546 -14.81 33.96 -19.25
C ASP A 546 -14.22 33.24 -18.01
N PRO A 547 -12.91 33.38 -17.77
CA PRO A 547 -12.27 32.86 -16.57
C PRO A 547 -12.89 33.48 -15.30
N CYS A 548 -13.08 32.65 -14.27
CA CYS A 548 -13.55 33.08 -12.97
C CYS A 548 -12.37 33.52 -12.09
N THR A 549 -12.33 34.81 -11.73
CA THR A 549 -11.31 35.33 -10.82
C THR A 549 -11.60 34.98 -9.36
N ARG A 550 -10.63 35.11 -8.47
CA ARG A 550 -10.78 34.83 -7.04
C ARG A 550 -11.84 35.76 -6.40
N ALA A 551 -11.85 37.03 -6.79
CA ALA A 551 -12.88 37.98 -6.34
C ALA A 551 -14.29 37.54 -6.78
N MET A 552 -14.46 37.16 -8.04
CA MET A 552 -15.74 36.66 -8.55
C MET A 552 -16.18 35.37 -7.83
N ALA A 553 -15.25 34.45 -7.58
CA ALA A 553 -15.53 33.18 -6.92
C ALA A 553 -16.12 33.40 -5.51
N VAL A 554 -15.47 34.20 -4.67
CA VAL A 554 -15.97 34.49 -3.32
C VAL A 554 -17.24 35.35 -3.34
N GLU A 555 -17.41 36.23 -4.33
CA GLU A 555 -18.61 37.03 -4.50
C GLU A 555 -19.83 36.18 -4.86
N PHE A 556 -19.71 35.24 -5.78
CA PHE A 556 -20.78 34.30 -6.11
C PHE A 556 -21.17 33.43 -4.91
N MET A 557 -20.18 32.93 -4.15
CA MET A 557 -20.44 32.16 -2.94
C MET A 557 -21.09 32.96 -1.84
N TRP A 558 -20.63 34.18 -1.59
CA TRP A 558 -21.20 35.09 -0.60
C TRP A 558 -22.67 35.47 -0.92
N ARG A 559 -22.96 35.72 -2.20
CA ARG A 559 -24.32 35.96 -2.69
C ARG A 559 -25.21 34.73 -2.50
N ALA A 560 -24.69 33.54 -2.84
CA ALA A 560 -25.41 32.28 -2.62
C ALA A 560 -25.69 32.00 -1.14
N ALA A 561 -24.81 32.41 -0.25
CA ALA A 561 -24.99 32.36 1.21
C ALA A 561 -25.93 33.44 1.79
N GLY A 562 -26.62 34.23 0.95
CA GLY A 562 -27.61 35.20 1.35
C GLY A 562 -27.07 36.56 1.79
N PHE A 563 -25.93 37.01 1.24
CA PHE A 563 -25.36 38.35 1.45
C PHE A 563 -25.06 38.67 2.92
N GLN A 564 -24.48 37.77 3.66
CA GLN A 564 -24.17 37.94 5.07
C GLN A 564 -23.24 39.15 5.29
N ALA A 565 -23.69 40.10 6.09
CA ALA A 565 -22.93 41.31 6.42
C ALA A 565 -21.83 40.95 7.43
N ILE A 566 -20.60 41.20 7.08
CA ILE A 566 -19.43 41.08 7.94
C ILE A 566 -18.59 42.33 7.79
N SER A 567 -17.94 42.74 8.86
CA SER A 567 -16.95 43.79 8.85
C SER A 567 -15.75 43.33 9.66
N MET A 568 -14.66 43.01 8.96
CA MET A 568 -13.39 42.68 9.58
C MET A 568 -12.24 43.27 8.76
N ASP A 569 -11.14 43.57 9.42
CA ASP A 569 -9.90 43.91 8.73
C ASP A 569 -9.20 42.60 8.34
N THR A 570 -9.12 42.30 7.04
CA THR A 570 -8.43 41.10 6.52
C THR A 570 -6.91 41.26 6.43
N GLY A 571 -6.40 42.49 6.58
CA GLY A 571 -4.98 42.82 6.43
C GLY A 571 -4.48 42.76 4.97
N PHE A 572 -5.34 42.53 3.98
CA PHE A 572 -4.94 42.48 2.58
C PHE A 572 -4.73 43.85 1.97
N THR A 573 -3.54 44.09 1.45
CA THR A 573 -3.15 45.38 0.87
C THR A 573 -3.64 45.58 -0.57
N ASP A 574 -4.05 44.50 -1.24
CA ASP A 574 -4.52 44.46 -2.62
C ASP A 574 -6.07 44.39 -2.74
N VAL A 575 -6.80 44.51 -1.63
CA VAL A 575 -8.26 44.59 -1.58
C VAL A 575 -8.66 46.01 -1.12
N SER A 576 -9.18 46.83 -2.04
CA SER A 576 -9.67 48.13 -1.68
C SER A 576 -10.99 48.01 -0.89
N ALA A 577 -11.12 48.74 0.22
CA ALA A 577 -12.37 48.82 0.96
C ALA A 577 -13.57 49.35 0.14
N SER A 578 -13.32 50.02 -1.00
CA SER A 578 -14.35 50.45 -1.93
C SER A 578 -14.64 49.48 -3.07
N ALA A 579 -13.95 48.34 -3.14
CA ALA A 579 -14.21 47.33 -4.13
C ALA A 579 -15.56 46.64 -3.88
N SER A 580 -16.31 46.34 -4.94
CA SER A 580 -17.63 45.68 -4.83
C SER A 580 -17.57 44.32 -4.12
N TYR A 581 -16.44 43.65 -4.25
CA TYR A 581 -16.17 42.32 -3.67
C TYR A 581 -15.53 42.35 -2.27
N SER A 582 -15.26 43.55 -1.68
CA SER A 582 -14.54 43.63 -0.38
C SER A 582 -15.26 42.88 0.74
N THR A 583 -16.56 43.03 0.87
CA THR A 583 -17.39 42.34 1.88
C THR A 583 -17.39 40.81 1.64
N ALA A 584 -17.40 40.36 0.39
CA ALA A 584 -17.32 38.93 0.05
C ALA A 584 -15.96 38.35 0.43
N VAL A 585 -14.86 39.11 0.28
CA VAL A 585 -13.53 38.70 0.73
C VAL A 585 -13.46 38.61 2.25
N GLU A 586 -13.99 39.65 2.97
CA GLU A 586 -14.08 39.63 4.43
C GLU A 586 -14.87 38.41 4.93
N TRP A 587 -16.02 38.12 4.30
CA TRP A 587 -16.84 36.95 4.59
C TRP A 587 -16.06 35.64 4.37
N ALA A 588 -15.40 35.47 3.22
CA ALA A 588 -14.67 34.26 2.89
C ALA A 588 -13.49 34.00 3.83
N VAL A 589 -12.81 35.04 4.31
CA VAL A 589 -11.73 34.94 5.30
C VAL A 589 -12.28 34.61 6.69
N ASN A 590 -13.36 35.26 7.10
CA ASN A 590 -13.97 35.04 8.42
C ASN A 590 -14.44 33.60 8.64
N TYR A 591 -14.95 32.97 7.58
CA TYR A 591 -15.41 31.59 7.62
C TYR A 591 -14.33 30.57 7.14
N GLY A 592 -13.07 31.00 7.03
CA GLY A 592 -11.97 30.09 6.67
C GLY A 592 -12.03 29.49 5.26
N ILE A 593 -12.88 30.04 4.38
CA ILE A 593 -13.02 29.57 3.00
C ILE A 593 -11.71 29.79 2.24
N THR A 594 -11.07 30.92 2.49
CA THR A 594 -9.75 31.27 1.95
C THR A 594 -8.92 32.06 2.97
N THR A 595 -7.59 31.93 2.88
CA THR A 595 -6.61 32.66 3.69
C THR A 595 -5.81 33.67 2.87
N GLY A 596 -6.22 33.94 1.62
CA GLY A 596 -5.43 34.74 0.67
C GLY A 596 -4.42 33.91 -0.10
N THR A 597 -3.56 34.60 -0.84
CA THR A 597 -2.40 34.00 -1.54
C THR A 597 -1.08 34.20 -0.77
N SER A 598 -1.11 35.12 0.18
CA SER A 598 -0.10 35.37 1.22
C SER A 598 -0.75 35.99 2.43
N ASP A 599 0.02 36.26 3.50
CA ASP A 599 -0.44 36.92 4.71
C ASP A 599 -0.99 38.35 4.46
N THR A 600 -0.63 38.96 3.34
CA THR A 600 -0.98 40.35 3.02
C THR A 600 -1.64 40.55 1.65
N THR A 601 -1.88 39.47 0.90
CA THR A 601 -2.47 39.54 -0.44
C THR A 601 -3.57 38.51 -0.65
N PHE A 602 -4.67 38.96 -1.23
CA PHE A 602 -5.78 38.11 -1.67
C PHE A 602 -5.66 37.68 -3.14
N SER A 603 -5.06 38.54 -3.97
CA SER A 603 -4.93 38.40 -5.43
C SER A 603 -6.28 38.32 -6.15
N PRO A 604 -7.12 39.38 -6.06
CA PRO A 604 -8.52 39.37 -6.52
C PRO A 604 -8.69 39.03 -8.01
N ASP A 605 -7.76 39.47 -8.86
CA ASP A 605 -7.82 39.31 -10.31
C ASP A 605 -7.22 38.00 -10.82
N THR A 606 -6.62 37.19 -9.94
CA THR A 606 -6.07 35.89 -10.30
C THR A 606 -7.20 34.91 -10.63
N VAL A 607 -7.09 34.20 -11.75
CA VAL A 607 -8.04 33.18 -12.13
C VAL A 607 -7.94 31.98 -11.19
N CYS A 608 -9.07 31.47 -10.76
CA CYS A 608 -9.14 30.27 -9.94
C CYS A 608 -9.08 29.01 -10.80
N SER A 609 -8.27 28.05 -10.36
CA SER A 609 -8.32 26.69 -10.91
C SER A 609 -9.54 25.92 -10.38
N ARG A 610 -9.90 24.84 -11.07
CA ARG A 610 -10.99 23.93 -10.65
C ARG A 610 -10.75 23.35 -9.26
N GLY A 611 -9.50 22.97 -8.94
CA GLY A 611 -9.11 22.50 -7.60
C GLY A 611 -9.33 23.55 -6.50
N GLN A 612 -9.05 24.81 -6.79
CA GLN A 612 -9.30 25.92 -5.84
C GLN A 612 -10.80 26.15 -5.64
N ILE A 613 -11.60 26.12 -6.70
CA ILE A 613 -13.05 26.33 -6.59
C ILE A 613 -13.72 25.25 -5.76
N VAL A 614 -13.43 23.96 -6.01
CA VAL A 614 -14.04 22.89 -5.20
C VAL A 614 -13.56 22.94 -3.75
N THR A 615 -12.32 23.40 -3.48
CA THR A 615 -11.82 23.60 -2.13
C THR A 615 -12.59 24.70 -1.40
N PHE A 616 -12.89 25.80 -2.07
CA PHE A 616 -13.69 26.88 -1.49
C PHE A 616 -15.13 26.41 -1.17
N LEU A 617 -15.75 25.68 -2.10
CA LEU A 617 -17.09 25.11 -1.91
C LEU A 617 -17.13 24.10 -0.76
N TYR A 618 -16.15 23.22 -0.68
CA TYR A 618 -16.02 22.24 0.39
C TYR A 618 -15.95 22.92 1.77
N ARG A 619 -15.09 23.93 1.90
CA ARG A 619 -14.96 24.70 3.15
C ARG A 619 -16.24 25.45 3.49
N ALA A 620 -16.89 26.07 2.52
CA ALA A 620 -18.16 26.76 2.73
C ALA A 620 -19.28 25.80 3.17
N SER A 621 -19.34 24.61 2.57
CA SER A 621 -20.28 23.55 2.95
C SER A 621 -20.00 23.01 4.36
N SER A 622 -18.72 22.85 4.75
CA SER A 622 -18.33 22.41 6.09
C SER A 622 -18.80 23.37 7.20
N GLU A 623 -18.95 24.65 6.88
CA GLU A 623 -19.49 25.70 7.77
C GLU A 623 -21.02 25.84 7.65
N ASN A 624 -21.72 24.99 6.90
CA ASN A 624 -23.16 25.06 6.60
C ASN A 624 -23.61 26.40 6.00
N LEU A 625 -22.81 26.95 5.09
CA LEU A 625 -23.05 28.24 4.44
C LEU A 625 -23.68 28.07 3.04
N LEU A 626 -23.59 26.89 2.44
CA LEU A 626 -24.09 26.55 1.11
C LEU A 626 -24.92 25.29 1.16
#